data_66578dae4a7d6689966a2948e7ec384e
#
_entry.id   66578dae4a7d6689966a2948e7ec384e
#
_cell.length_a   1.000
_cell.length_b   1.000
_cell.length_c   1.000
_cell.angle_alpha   90.00
_cell.angle_beta   90.00
_cell.angle_gamma   90.00
#
_symmetry.space_group_name_H-M   'P 1'
#
loop_
_entity.id
_entity.type
_entity.pdbx_description
1 polymer ?
#
loop_
_entity_poly.entity_id
_entity_poly.type
_entity_poly.pdbx_seq_one_letter_code
_entity_poly.pdbx_strand_id
1 'polypeptide(L)'
;MSLNKQFFKFVIPSIIAMWVFSIYTIVDGFFVANFAGELELSAVTIVVPYVNFLFAIAIITGVGSQTIIGIELGKGNRDEANKVFTFIILFILAFSVVLALLAIIFMNQIIRFLGADSTLFHLSHDYLSVIVFFSPFYIIAYAFEVLVKVDGFPRTAIIGAVSACVTNIILDYILIHKFQMGVRGAALATGIAQFLSCLIFFIHFRAAKGYLRFVKIKMSAKEVFHYLKKTVVYGFGEFISELNTATFVFIFNLFIIKYLSPEYLSAYAVINYMSLFASSTFQGVCHGTLPLLSYYHGSEERDKSIKIIRMSFIFVFIISVIMYAIAYFGAET
;
A
#
# COMPACT_ATOMS: atom_id res chain seq x y z
N MET A 1 27.90 9.31 -4.06
CA MET A 1 27.62 7.97 -3.48
C MET A 1 27.67 6.96 -4.61
N SER A 2 28.31 5.76 -4.46
CA SER A 2 28.29 4.75 -5.53
C SER A 2 26.88 4.26 -5.81
N LEU A 3 26.59 3.83 -7.05
CA LEU A 3 25.26 3.38 -7.47
C LEU A 3 24.77 2.18 -6.63
N ASN A 4 25.68 1.25 -6.30
CA ASN A 4 25.36 0.11 -5.44
C ASN A 4 24.87 0.57 -4.05
N LYS A 5 25.56 1.54 -3.45
CA LYS A 5 25.17 2.09 -2.14
C LYS A 5 23.83 2.83 -2.20
N GLN A 6 23.52 3.48 -3.33
CA GLN A 6 22.20 4.08 -3.57
C GLN A 6 21.13 3.01 -3.67
N PHE A 7 21.36 1.96 -4.48
CA PHE A 7 20.43 0.86 -4.64
C PHE A 7 20.02 0.26 -3.30
N PHE A 8 20.99 -0.18 -2.49
CA PHE A 8 20.68 -0.78 -1.19
C PHE A 8 20.08 0.22 -0.19
N LYS A 9 20.43 1.50 -0.27
CA LYS A 9 19.82 2.56 0.55
C LYS A 9 18.31 2.67 0.34
N PHE A 10 17.81 2.36 -0.87
CA PHE A 10 16.40 2.46 -1.20
C PHE A 10 15.69 1.10 -1.12
N VAL A 11 16.32 0.04 -1.60
CA VAL A 11 15.69 -1.29 -1.71
C VAL A 11 15.49 -1.93 -0.34
N ILE A 12 16.53 -1.95 0.52
CA ILE A 12 16.40 -2.60 1.84
C ILE A 12 15.30 -1.94 2.70
N PRO A 13 15.23 -0.60 2.84
CA PRO A 13 14.13 0.04 3.55
C PRO A 13 12.75 -0.29 2.97
N SER A 14 12.64 -0.38 1.65
CA SER A 14 11.36 -0.69 1.01
C SER A 14 10.91 -2.13 1.25
N ILE A 15 11.84 -3.09 1.25
CA ILE A 15 11.55 -4.48 1.62
C ILE A 15 11.07 -4.56 3.08
N ILE A 16 11.78 -3.91 4.00
CA ILE A 16 11.39 -3.89 5.41
C ILE A 16 9.99 -3.28 5.58
N ALA A 17 9.68 -2.18 4.90
CA ALA A 17 8.36 -1.57 4.95
C ALA A 17 7.26 -2.53 4.45
N MET A 18 7.52 -3.28 3.36
CA MET A 18 6.59 -4.28 2.83
C MET A 18 6.40 -5.47 3.78
N TRP A 19 7.47 -5.94 4.43
CA TRP A 19 7.35 -6.98 5.45
C TRP A 19 6.56 -6.51 6.68
N VAL A 20 6.79 -5.28 7.13
CA VAL A 20 6.02 -4.68 8.22
C VAL A 20 4.54 -4.61 7.87
N PHE A 21 4.21 -4.22 6.62
CA PHE A 21 2.83 -4.22 6.14
C PHE A 21 2.21 -5.62 6.12
N SER A 22 2.95 -6.65 5.70
CA SER A 22 2.47 -8.04 5.71
C SER A 22 2.23 -8.56 7.13
N ILE A 23 3.15 -8.29 8.07
CA ILE A 23 3.02 -8.65 9.48
C ILE A 23 1.79 -7.95 10.09
N TYR A 24 1.64 -6.66 9.84
CA TYR A 24 0.49 -5.89 10.27
C TYR A 24 -0.83 -6.53 9.84
N THR A 25 -0.97 -6.89 8.56
CA THR A 25 -2.20 -7.51 8.02
C THR A 25 -2.50 -8.85 8.67
N ILE A 26 -1.48 -9.68 8.92
CA ILE A 26 -1.64 -10.98 9.58
C ILE A 26 -2.07 -10.81 11.04
N VAL A 27 -1.44 -9.88 11.76
CA VAL A 27 -1.71 -9.64 13.18
C VAL A 27 -3.10 -9.03 13.38
N ASP A 28 -3.50 -8.07 12.56
CA ASP A 28 -4.86 -7.48 12.58
C ASP A 28 -5.92 -8.58 12.41
N GLY A 29 -5.78 -9.43 11.39
CA GLY A 29 -6.68 -10.58 11.19
C GLY A 29 -6.69 -11.55 12.37
N PHE A 30 -5.55 -11.80 13.00
CA PHE A 30 -5.45 -12.64 14.21
C PHE A 30 -6.23 -12.02 15.38
N PHE A 31 -6.12 -10.72 15.63
CA PHE A 31 -6.86 -10.07 16.71
C PHE A 31 -8.37 -10.11 16.48
N VAL A 32 -8.83 -9.85 15.27
CA VAL A 32 -10.26 -9.93 14.92
C VAL A 32 -10.76 -11.37 15.12
N ALA A 33 -10.06 -12.37 14.57
CA ALA A 33 -10.48 -13.77 14.65
C ALA A 33 -10.59 -14.28 16.10
N ASN A 34 -9.62 -13.94 16.96
CA ASN A 34 -9.52 -14.53 18.30
C ASN A 34 -10.23 -13.74 19.39
N PHE A 35 -10.45 -12.44 19.21
CA PHE A 35 -11.00 -11.57 20.26
C PHE A 35 -12.30 -10.87 19.89
N ALA A 36 -12.61 -10.69 18.59
CA ALA A 36 -13.90 -10.15 18.19
C ALA A 36 -14.93 -11.25 17.94
N GLY A 37 -14.57 -12.31 17.20
CA GLY A 37 -15.39 -13.47 16.92
C GLY A 37 -15.50 -13.80 15.42
N GLU A 38 -16.11 -14.95 15.11
CA GLU A 38 -16.21 -15.46 13.74
C GLU A 38 -17.16 -14.62 12.86
N LEU A 39 -18.25 -14.10 13.44
CA LEU A 39 -19.19 -13.23 12.72
C LEU A 39 -18.54 -11.89 12.38
N GLU A 40 -17.79 -11.35 13.32
CA GLU A 40 -17.03 -10.12 13.15
C GLU A 40 -15.97 -10.27 12.06
N LEU A 41 -15.21 -11.38 12.08
CA LEU A 41 -14.24 -11.68 11.02
C LEU A 41 -14.91 -11.80 9.65
N SER A 42 -16.07 -12.43 9.60
CA SER A 42 -16.87 -12.55 8.37
C SER A 42 -17.31 -11.17 7.85
N ALA A 43 -17.76 -10.29 8.76
CA ALA A 43 -18.16 -8.92 8.42
C ALA A 43 -16.99 -8.07 7.89
N VAL A 44 -15.81 -8.18 8.51
CA VAL A 44 -14.58 -7.55 8.01
C VAL A 44 -14.25 -8.07 6.61
N THR A 45 -14.30 -9.40 6.40
CA THR A 45 -13.99 -10.03 5.12
C THR A 45 -14.91 -9.54 3.99
N ILE A 46 -16.20 -9.32 4.28
CA ILE A 46 -17.14 -8.74 3.31
C ILE A 46 -16.72 -7.34 2.87
N VAL A 47 -16.13 -6.54 3.76
CA VAL A 47 -15.71 -5.17 3.47
C VAL A 47 -14.34 -5.09 2.78
N VAL A 48 -13.52 -6.16 2.84
CA VAL A 48 -12.17 -6.19 2.21
C VAL A 48 -12.16 -5.71 0.75
N PRO A 49 -13.11 -6.06 -0.14
CA PRO A 49 -13.11 -5.55 -1.51
C PRO A 49 -13.20 -4.02 -1.60
N TYR A 50 -13.89 -3.36 -0.67
CA TYR A 50 -13.91 -1.90 -0.61
C TYR A 50 -12.55 -1.33 -0.17
N VAL A 51 -11.90 -1.94 0.81
CA VAL A 51 -10.53 -1.55 1.22
C VAL A 51 -9.54 -1.73 0.07
N ASN A 52 -9.63 -2.83 -0.67
CA ASN A 52 -8.81 -3.07 -1.86
C ASN A 52 -9.06 -2.04 -2.97
N PHE A 53 -10.30 -1.59 -3.13
CA PHE A 53 -10.63 -0.49 -4.06
C PHE A 53 -9.95 0.82 -3.64
N LEU A 54 -9.94 1.16 -2.35
CA LEU A 54 -9.20 2.33 -1.84
C LEU A 54 -7.69 2.19 -2.10
N PHE A 55 -7.15 0.99 -1.89
CA PHE A 55 -5.74 0.69 -2.13
C PHE A 55 -5.37 0.81 -3.61
N ALA A 56 -6.22 0.34 -4.51
CA ALA A 56 -6.04 0.49 -5.95
C ALA A 56 -5.94 1.96 -6.37
N ILE A 57 -6.79 2.82 -5.80
CA ILE A 57 -6.73 4.28 -6.04
C ILE A 57 -5.43 4.87 -5.49
N ALA A 58 -5.03 4.45 -4.28
CA ALA A 58 -3.79 4.90 -3.66
C ALA A 58 -2.55 4.51 -4.51
N ILE A 59 -2.53 3.29 -5.05
CA ILE A 59 -1.47 2.80 -5.94
C ILE A 59 -1.38 3.64 -7.21
N ILE A 60 -2.48 3.79 -7.95
CA ILE A 60 -2.47 4.55 -9.22
C ILE A 60 -1.98 5.98 -8.97
N THR A 61 -2.51 6.63 -7.96
CA THR A 61 -2.19 8.02 -7.67
C THR A 61 -0.79 8.18 -7.08
N GLY A 62 -0.40 7.32 -6.15
CA GLY A 62 0.90 7.35 -5.49
C GLY A 62 2.06 7.01 -6.43
N VAL A 63 2.03 5.84 -7.05
CA VAL A 63 3.10 5.34 -7.94
C VAL A 63 3.20 6.19 -9.21
N GLY A 64 2.05 6.57 -9.78
CA GLY A 64 2.02 7.44 -10.96
C GLY A 64 2.64 8.80 -10.69
N SER A 65 2.30 9.45 -9.57
CA SER A 65 2.87 10.73 -9.18
C SER A 65 4.35 10.63 -8.82
N GLN A 66 4.75 9.56 -8.12
CA GLN A 66 6.15 9.25 -7.81
C GLN A 66 7.01 9.23 -9.07
N THR A 67 6.54 8.59 -10.13
CA THR A 67 7.24 8.48 -11.40
C THR A 67 7.41 9.84 -12.06
N ILE A 68 6.34 10.66 -12.15
CA ILE A 68 6.40 12.00 -12.74
C ILE A 68 7.37 12.89 -11.98
N ILE A 69 7.23 12.93 -10.67
CA ILE A 69 8.07 13.78 -9.79
C ILE A 69 9.53 13.35 -9.85
N GLY A 70 9.80 12.02 -9.85
CA GLY A 70 11.14 11.49 -10.01
C GLY A 70 11.81 11.91 -11.31
N ILE A 71 11.06 11.88 -12.43
CA ILE A 71 11.53 12.34 -13.74
C ILE A 71 11.85 13.84 -13.72
N GLU A 72 10.98 14.69 -13.16
CA GLU A 72 11.22 16.14 -13.10
C GLU A 72 12.40 16.48 -12.19
N LEU A 73 12.59 15.77 -11.08
CA LEU A 73 13.78 15.91 -10.23
C LEU A 73 15.06 15.47 -10.98
N GLY A 74 14.98 14.39 -11.76
CA GLY A 74 16.09 13.92 -12.60
C GLY A 74 16.51 14.94 -13.66
N LYS A 75 15.57 15.64 -14.27
CA LYS A 75 15.81 16.77 -15.18
C LYS A 75 16.39 18.00 -14.50
N GLY A 76 16.47 18.02 -13.15
CA GLY A 76 16.84 19.20 -12.37
C GLY A 76 15.72 20.24 -12.22
N ASN A 77 14.50 19.93 -12.69
CA ASN A 77 13.35 20.85 -12.70
C ASN A 77 12.58 20.78 -11.36
N ARG A 78 13.20 21.30 -10.30
CA ARG A 78 12.64 21.24 -8.94
C ARG A 78 11.33 22.01 -8.79
N ASP A 79 11.17 23.11 -9.51
CA ASP A 79 9.96 23.94 -9.42
C ASP A 79 8.75 23.18 -9.97
N GLU A 80 8.91 22.50 -11.10
CA GLU A 80 7.85 21.67 -11.68
C GLU A 80 7.57 20.44 -10.81
N ALA A 81 8.61 19.78 -10.26
CA ALA A 81 8.44 18.69 -9.32
C ALA A 81 7.61 19.11 -8.09
N ASN A 82 7.88 20.28 -7.50
CA ASN A 82 7.14 20.83 -6.37
C ASN A 82 5.71 21.23 -6.73
N LYS A 83 5.51 21.78 -7.93
CA LYS A 83 4.20 22.12 -8.45
C LYS A 83 3.33 20.87 -8.63
N VAL A 84 3.88 19.82 -9.26
CA VAL A 84 3.21 18.53 -9.44
C VAL A 84 2.95 17.87 -8.10
N PHE A 85 3.91 17.83 -7.19
CA PHE A 85 3.76 17.31 -5.83
C PHE A 85 2.59 17.96 -5.10
N THR A 86 2.56 19.29 -5.06
CA THR A 86 1.51 20.02 -4.36
C THR A 86 0.14 19.79 -5.01
N PHE A 87 0.09 19.82 -6.35
CA PHE A 87 -1.14 19.56 -7.10
C PHE A 87 -1.71 18.17 -6.81
N ILE A 88 -0.87 17.14 -6.93
CA ILE A 88 -1.32 15.74 -6.73
C ILE A 88 -1.81 15.51 -5.31
N ILE A 89 -1.12 16.01 -4.29
CA ILE A 89 -1.56 15.84 -2.89
C ILE A 89 -2.90 16.54 -2.66
N LEU A 90 -3.09 17.75 -3.17
CA LEU A 90 -4.39 18.44 -3.05
C LEU A 90 -5.49 17.73 -3.84
N PHE A 91 -5.18 17.21 -5.03
CA PHE A 91 -6.12 16.42 -5.81
C PHE A 91 -6.52 15.13 -5.09
N ILE A 92 -5.55 14.36 -4.56
CA ILE A 92 -5.81 13.14 -3.80
C ILE A 92 -6.68 13.45 -2.58
N LEU A 93 -6.38 14.51 -1.84
CA LEU A 93 -7.17 14.94 -0.69
C LEU A 93 -8.62 15.24 -1.10
N ALA A 94 -8.81 16.08 -2.10
CA ALA A 94 -10.16 16.44 -2.56
C ALA A 94 -10.92 15.21 -3.10
N PHE A 95 -10.27 14.38 -3.90
CA PHE A 95 -10.85 13.19 -4.49
C PHE A 95 -11.22 12.14 -3.43
N SER A 96 -10.34 11.88 -2.46
CA SER A 96 -10.60 10.92 -1.38
C SER A 96 -11.72 11.39 -0.44
N VAL A 97 -11.81 12.69 -0.17
CA VAL A 97 -12.94 13.26 0.58
C VAL A 97 -14.27 13.09 -0.19
N VAL A 98 -14.27 13.35 -1.49
CA VAL A 98 -15.48 13.12 -2.33
C VAL A 98 -15.86 11.64 -2.32
N LEU A 99 -14.89 10.73 -2.46
CA LEU A 99 -15.16 9.29 -2.37
C LEU A 99 -15.72 8.90 -1.01
N ALA A 100 -15.19 9.43 0.08
CA ALA A 100 -15.70 9.18 1.42
C ALA A 100 -17.13 9.66 1.58
N LEU A 101 -17.46 10.86 1.10
CA LEU A 101 -18.82 11.41 1.14
C LEU A 101 -19.79 10.56 0.30
N LEU A 102 -19.39 10.15 -0.89
CA LEU A 102 -20.20 9.23 -1.71
C LEU A 102 -20.39 7.87 -1.01
N ALA A 103 -19.34 7.33 -0.39
CA ALA A 103 -19.46 6.08 0.36
C ALA A 103 -20.38 6.20 1.58
N ILE A 104 -20.40 7.34 2.28
CA ILE A 104 -21.35 7.61 3.36
C ILE A 104 -22.80 7.62 2.82
N ILE A 105 -23.03 8.32 1.71
CA ILE A 105 -24.37 8.43 1.09
C ILE A 105 -24.89 7.07 0.63
N PHE A 106 -24.03 6.26 0.02
CA PHE A 106 -24.37 4.97 -0.56
C PHE A 106 -23.98 3.77 0.32
N MET A 107 -23.71 3.98 1.60
CA MET A 107 -23.15 2.93 2.48
C MET A 107 -23.98 1.65 2.51
N ASN A 108 -25.28 1.78 2.67
CA ASN A 108 -26.19 0.63 2.71
C ASN A 108 -26.20 -0.15 1.38
N GLN A 109 -26.12 0.56 0.27
CA GLN A 109 -26.06 -0.04 -1.07
C GLN A 109 -24.72 -0.75 -1.29
N ILE A 110 -23.62 -0.15 -0.85
CA ILE A 110 -22.29 -0.75 -0.92
C ILE A 110 -22.25 -2.06 -0.13
N ILE A 111 -22.74 -2.06 1.12
CA ILE A 111 -22.72 -3.26 1.97
C ILE A 111 -23.55 -4.39 1.38
N ARG A 112 -24.73 -4.08 0.84
CA ARG A 112 -25.58 -5.08 0.15
C ARG A 112 -24.93 -5.59 -1.12
N PHE A 113 -24.30 -4.71 -1.91
CA PHE A 113 -23.56 -5.08 -3.12
C PHE A 113 -22.37 -6.00 -2.82
N LEU A 114 -21.70 -5.78 -1.68
CA LEU A 114 -20.61 -6.63 -1.20
C LEU A 114 -21.08 -8.00 -0.69
N GLY A 115 -22.40 -8.23 -0.57
CA GLY A 115 -22.97 -9.53 -0.25
C GLY A 115 -23.32 -9.75 1.23
N ALA A 116 -23.37 -8.70 2.05
CA ALA A 116 -23.80 -8.83 3.45
C ALA A 116 -25.28 -9.19 3.54
N ASP A 117 -25.56 -10.30 4.23
CA ASP A 117 -26.92 -10.70 4.62
C ASP A 117 -27.42 -9.88 5.83
N SER A 118 -28.63 -10.18 6.29
CA SER A 118 -29.22 -9.48 7.44
C SER A 118 -28.42 -9.66 8.73
N THR A 119 -27.70 -10.76 8.89
CA THR A 119 -26.91 -11.08 10.10
C THR A 119 -25.62 -10.26 10.14
N LEU A 120 -24.94 -10.12 9.00
CA LEU A 120 -23.65 -9.44 8.89
C LEU A 120 -23.77 -7.96 8.57
N PHE A 121 -24.98 -7.49 8.16
CA PHE A 121 -25.17 -6.12 7.71
C PHE A 121 -24.75 -5.09 8.75
N HIS A 122 -25.19 -5.24 10.00
CA HIS A 122 -24.87 -4.28 11.07
C HIS A 122 -23.38 -4.25 11.41
N LEU A 123 -22.75 -5.41 11.50
CA LEU A 123 -21.31 -5.52 11.77
C LEU A 123 -20.48 -4.93 10.61
N SER A 124 -20.86 -5.24 9.37
CA SER A 124 -20.22 -4.65 8.18
C SER A 124 -20.42 -3.14 8.10
N HIS A 125 -21.60 -2.63 8.49
CA HIS A 125 -21.88 -1.20 8.57
C HIS A 125 -21.01 -0.51 9.62
N ASP A 126 -20.89 -1.10 10.79
CA ASP A 126 -20.07 -0.60 11.89
C ASP A 126 -18.59 -0.52 11.49
N TYR A 127 -18.06 -1.55 10.83
CA TYR A 127 -16.70 -1.56 10.32
C TYR A 127 -16.50 -0.54 9.20
N LEU A 128 -17.35 -0.60 8.16
CA LEU A 128 -17.21 0.24 6.97
C LEU A 128 -17.33 1.74 7.29
N SER A 129 -18.22 2.12 8.22
CA SER A 129 -18.41 3.52 8.61
C SER A 129 -17.13 4.17 9.14
N VAL A 130 -16.36 3.42 9.93
CA VAL A 130 -15.07 3.89 10.46
C VAL A 130 -14.01 3.91 9.35
N ILE A 131 -13.93 2.86 8.54
CA ILE A 131 -12.97 2.80 7.40
C ILE A 131 -13.21 3.95 6.44
N VAL A 132 -14.47 4.26 6.09
CA VAL A 132 -14.82 5.38 5.19
C VAL A 132 -14.38 6.72 5.79
N PHE A 133 -14.58 6.93 7.08
CA PHE A 133 -14.14 8.15 7.75
C PHE A 133 -12.63 8.35 7.65
N PHE A 134 -11.83 7.30 7.80
CA PHE A 134 -10.37 7.35 7.71
C PHE A 134 -9.81 7.17 6.29
N SER A 135 -10.64 6.86 5.29
CA SER A 135 -10.18 6.58 3.92
C SER A 135 -9.35 7.69 3.27
N PRO A 136 -9.58 9.00 3.51
CA PRO A 136 -8.69 10.03 3.00
C PRO A 136 -7.26 9.91 3.54
N PHE A 137 -7.10 9.59 4.82
CA PHE A 137 -5.79 9.42 5.43
C PHE A 137 -5.08 8.18 4.90
N TYR A 138 -5.82 7.09 4.64
CA TYR A 138 -5.30 5.87 4.05
C TYR A 138 -4.67 6.12 2.66
N ILE A 139 -5.40 6.79 1.76
CA ILE A 139 -4.94 7.06 0.40
C ILE A 139 -3.75 8.04 0.41
N ILE A 140 -3.83 9.10 1.23
CA ILE A 140 -2.76 10.11 1.33
C ILE A 140 -1.51 9.54 1.99
N ALA A 141 -1.65 8.69 3.03
CA ALA A 141 -0.51 8.07 3.70
C ALA A 141 0.33 7.24 2.72
N TYR A 142 -0.33 6.44 1.87
CA TYR A 142 0.36 5.67 0.83
C TYR A 142 1.06 6.58 -0.19
N ALA A 143 0.37 7.61 -0.68
CA ALA A 143 0.97 8.58 -1.61
C ALA A 143 2.20 9.27 -0.99
N PHE A 144 2.12 9.69 0.26
CA PHE A 144 3.25 10.27 0.98
C PHE A 144 4.38 9.26 1.18
N GLU A 145 4.08 8.00 1.51
CA GLU A 145 5.07 6.95 1.69
C GLU A 145 5.94 6.76 0.43
N VAL A 146 5.34 6.71 -0.74
CA VAL A 146 6.10 6.55 -1.99
C VAL A 146 6.84 7.84 -2.35
N LEU A 147 6.26 9.01 -2.07
CA LEU A 147 6.85 10.31 -2.38
C LEU A 147 8.03 10.66 -1.46
N VAL A 148 8.03 10.24 -0.20
CA VAL A 148 9.16 10.46 0.70
C VAL A 148 10.41 9.69 0.24
N LYS A 149 10.22 8.57 -0.48
CA LYS A 149 11.32 7.84 -1.11
C LYS A 149 11.92 8.64 -2.26
N VAL A 150 11.09 9.24 -3.13
CA VAL A 150 11.55 10.14 -4.21
C VAL A 150 12.25 11.39 -3.65
N ASP A 151 11.80 11.88 -2.52
CA ASP A 151 12.45 13.00 -1.80
C ASP A 151 13.84 12.64 -1.24
N GLY A 152 14.26 11.37 -1.35
CA GLY A 152 15.58 10.87 -0.93
C GLY A 152 15.64 10.32 0.49
N PHE A 153 14.49 10.16 1.17
CA PHE A 153 14.37 9.73 2.57
C PHE A 153 13.66 8.36 2.74
N PRO A 154 14.15 7.26 2.13
CA PRO A 154 13.49 5.96 2.26
C PRO A 154 13.40 5.44 3.70
N ARG A 155 14.27 5.89 4.62
CA ARG A 155 14.19 5.56 6.04
C ARG A 155 12.94 6.15 6.72
N THR A 156 12.48 7.31 6.26
CA THR A 156 11.24 7.91 6.78
C THR A 156 10.03 7.06 6.40
N ALA A 157 10.05 6.39 5.25
CA ALA A 157 9.01 5.43 4.87
C ALA A 157 8.93 4.26 5.86
N ILE A 158 10.08 3.69 6.30
CA ILE A 158 10.09 2.65 7.34
C ILE A 158 9.52 3.20 8.66
N ILE A 159 9.93 4.40 9.08
CA ILE A 159 9.45 5.00 10.34
C ILE A 159 7.92 5.12 10.29
N GLY A 160 7.35 5.60 9.19
CA GLY A 160 5.90 5.66 9.01
C GLY A 160 5.23 4.29 9.09
N ALA A 161 5.74 3.31 8.34
CA ALA A 161 5.20 1.95 8.30
C ALA A 161 5.28 1.25 9.68
N VAL A 162 6.44 1.30 10.35
CA VAL A 162 6.62 0.70 11.69
C VAL A 162 5.75 1.40 12.72
N SER A 163 5.67 2.74 12.68
CA SER A 163 4.79 3.47 13.60
C SER A 163 3.33 3.11 13.42
N ALA A 164 2.85 2.98 12.17
CA ALA A 164 1.50 2.53 11.88
C ALA A 164 1.26 1.10 12.39
N CYS A 165 2.17 0.17 12.09
CA CYS A 165 2.07 -1.23 12.51
C CYS A 165 2.02 -1.35 14.05
N VAL A 166 2.95 -0.73 14.76
CA VAL A 166 3.00 -0.79 16.23
C VAL A 166 1.76 -0.14 16.84
N THR A 167 1.33 1.01 16.32
CA THR A 167 0.11 1.69 16.80
C THR A 167 -1.12 0.83 16.59
N ASN A 168 -1.28 0.21 15.41
CA ASN A 168 -2.40 -0.68 15.14
C ASN A 168 -2.41 -1.87 16.11
N ILE A 169 -1.31 -2.61 16.25
CA ILE A 169 -1.21 -3.77 17.17
C ILE A 169 -1.57 -3.39 18.61
N ILE A 170 -1.07 -2.24 19.09
CA ILE A 170 -1.38 -1.76 20.45
C ILE A 170 -2.87 -1.41 20.57
N LEU A 171 -3.42 -0.73 19.56
CA LEU A 171 -4.82 -0.34 19.57
C LEU A 171 -5.76 -1.52 19.37
N ASP A 172 -5.41 -2.52 18.55
CA ASP A 172 -6.18 -3.77 18.44
C ASP A 172 -6.28 -4.47 19.79
N TYR A 173 -5.15 -4.62 20.47
CA TYR A 173 -5.17 -5.20 21.83
C TYR A 173 -6.05 -4.37 22.79
N ILE A 174 -5.97 -3.06 22.78
CA ILE A 174 -6.74 -2.19 23.68
C ILE A 174 -8.21 -2.17 23.29
N LEU A 175 -8.55 -1.90 22.03
CA LEU A 175 -9.91 -1.65 21.58
C LEU A 175 -10.71 -2.95 21.40
N ILE A 176 -10.09 -3.99 20.81
CA ILE A 176 -10.77 -5.27 20.58
C ILE A 176 -10.79 -6.10 21.85
N HIS A 177 -9.60 -6.34 22.47
CA HIS A 177 -9.51 -7.27 23.59
C HIS A 177 -9.95 -6.65 24.91
N LYS A 178 -9.47 -5.45 25.29
CA LYS A 178 -9.81 -4.86 26.59
C LYS A 178 -11.18 -4.15 26.59
N PHE A 179 -11.46 -3.33 25.56
CA PHE A 179 -12.72 -2.58 25.48
C PHE A 179 -13.84 -3.33 24.77
N GLN A 180 -13.55 -4.49 24.17
CA GLN A 180 -14.52 -5.34 23.47
C GLN A 180 -15.35 -4.60 22.42
N MET A 181 -14.71 -3.69 21.68
CA MET A 181 -15.36 -2.89 20.66
C MET A 181 -15.61 -3.66 19.35
N GLY A 182 -15.23 -4.95 19.27
CA GLY A 182 -15.42 -5.80 18.09
C GLY A 182 -14.84 -5.17 16.82
N VAL A 183 -15.59 -5.24 15.72
CA VAL A 183 -15.17 -4.70 14.40
C VAL A 183 -14.94 -3.19 14.41
N ARG A 184 -15.66 -2.42 15.25
CA ARG A 184 -15.40 -0.99 15.37
C ARG A 184 -14.02 -0.71 15.94
N GLY A 185 -13.58 -1.53 16.90
CA GLY A 185 -12.25 -1.46 17.50
C GLY A 185 -11.17 -1.68 16.47
N ALA A 186 -11.29 -2.74 15.66
CA ALA A 186 -10.36 -3.04 14.55
C ALA A 186 -10.28 -1.88 13.54
N ALA A 187 -11.44 -1.38 13.09
CA ALA A 187 -11.48 -0.28 12.14
C ALA A 187 -10.87 1.02 12.69
N LEU A 188 -11.08 1.33 13.97
CA LEU A 188 -10.49 2.49 14.66
C LEU A 188 -8.97 2.32 14.78
N ALA A 189 -8.48 1.14 15.18
CA ALA A 189 -7.05 0.86 15.29
C ALA A 189 -6.34 1.09 13.94
N THR A 190 -6.90 0.53 12.86
CA THR A 190 -6.43 0.73 11.49
C THR A 190 -6.47 2.20 11.07
N GLY A 191 -7.59 2.87 11.30
CA GLY A 191 -7.79 4.28 10.92
C GLY A 191 -6.81 5.22 11.63
N ILE A 192 -6.64 5.07 12.94
CA ILE A 192 -5.71 5.87 13.75
C ILE A 192 -4.27 5.60 13.34
N ALA A 193 -3.90 4.35 13.05
CA ALA A 193 -2.57 3.98 12.57
C ALA A 193 -2.25 4.67 11.23
N GLN A 194 -3.19 4.67 10.28
CA GLN A 194 -3.03 5.37 8.99
C GLN A 194 -2.97 6.89 9.14
N PHE A 195 -3.79 7.46 10.04
CA PHE A 195 -3.72 8.87 10.37
C PHE A 195 -2.34 9.26 10.93
N LEU A 196 -1.79 8.46 11.85
CA LEU A 196 -0.46 8.69 12.42
C LEU A 196 0.64 8.64 11.35
N SER A 197 0.59 7.63 10.46
CA SER A 197 1.51 7.52 9.34
C SER A 197 1.44 8.75 8.42
N CYS A 198 0.22 9.16 8.06
CA CYS A 198 -0.03 10.37 7.28
C CYS A 198 0.56 11.62 7.96
N LEU A 199 0.38 11.76 9.27
CA LEU A 199 0.92 12.88 10.05
C LEU A 199 2.46 12.90 10.07
N ILE A 200 3.10 11.75 10.24
CA ILE A 200 4.57 11.63 10.21
C ILE A 200 5.11 12.11 8.87
N PHE A 201 4.52 11.67 7.77
CA PHE A 201 4.94 12.07 6.42
C PHE A 201 4.63 13.55 6.13
N PHE A 202 3.46 14.03 6.56
CA PHE A 202 3.12 15.45 6.42
C PHE A 202 4.12 16.36 7.14
N ILE A 203 4.51 16.00 8.38
CA ILE A 203 5.54 16.72 9.13
C ILE A 203 6.87 16.72 8.38
N HIS A 204 7.27 15.60 7.76
CA HIS A 204 8.48 15.52 6.94
C HIS A 204 8.46 16.55 5.79
N PHE A 205 7.39 16.57 4.99
CA PHE A 205 7.27 17.51 3.87
C PHE A 205 7.10 18.96 4.31
N ARG A 206 6.47 19.18 5.45
CA ARG A 206 6.33 20.53 6.04
C ARG A 206 7.67 21.07 6.56
N ALA A 207 8.53 20.19 7.08
CA ALA A 207 9.88 20.55 7.52
C ALA A 207 10.84 20.81 6.34
N ALA A 208 10.42 20.55 5.10
CA ALA A 208 11.16 20.82 3.85
C ALA A 208 12.63 20.34 3.87
N LYS A 209 12.86 19.15 4.46
CA LYS A 209 14.20 18.57 4.61
C LYS A 209 14.80 18.05 3.30
N GLY A 210 13.94 17.76 2.30
CA GLY A 210 14.31 17.23 1.01
C GLY A 210 14.16 18.21 -0.14
N TYR A 211 13.90 17.67 -1.32
CA TYR A 211 13.65 18.43 -2.55
C TYR A 211 12.20 18.88 -2.65
N LEU A 212 11.27 18.09 -2.07
CA LEU A 212 9.83 18.31 -2.20
C LEU A 212 9.32 19.21 -1.08
N ARG A 213 8.55 20.21 -1.48
CA ARG A 213 7.87 21.15 -0.57
C ARG A 213 6.55 21.62 -1.16
N PHE A 214 5.63 22.00 -0.29
CA PHE A 214 4.38 22.61 -0.72
C PHE A 214 4.64 24.03 -1.25
N VAL A 215 4.13 24.30 -2.45
CA VAL A 215 4.25 25.59 -3.13
C VAL A 215 2.87 26.10 -3.54
N LYS A 216 2.76 27.41 -3.77
CA LYS A 216 1.54 27.96 -4.42
C LYS A 216 1.49 27.48 -5.85
N ILE A 217 0.37 26.88 -6.24
CA ILE A 217 0.16 26.36 -7.58
C ILE A 217 -0.76 27.28 -8.37
N LYS A 218 -0.41 27.49 -9.64
CA LYS A 218 -1.30 28.01 -10.67
C LYS A 218 -1.16 27.05 -11.85
N MET A 219 -2.24 26.35 -12.18
CA MET A 219 -2.28 25.38 -13.27
C MET A 219 -3.49 25.65 -14.15
N SER A 220 -3.28 25.57 -15.45
CA SER A 220 -4.37 25.59 -16.44
C SER A 220 -5.10 24.24 -16.42
N ALA A 221 -6.36 24.22 -16.88
CA ALA A 221 -7.12 22.96 -16.99
C ALA A 221 -6.40 21.92 -17.89
N LYS A 222 -5.65 22.38 -18.89
CA LYS A 222 -4.85 21.52 -19.77
C LYS A 222 -3.70 20.85 -19.03
N GLU A 223 -2.99 21.57 -18.15
CA GLU A 223 -1.93 21.01 -17.31
C GLU A 223 -2.49 20.01 -16.29
N VAL A 224 -3.61 20.35 -15.64
CA VAL A 224 -4.31 19.45 -14.72
C VAL A 224 -4.63 18.13 -15.41
N PHE A 225 -5.30 18.17 -16.57
CA PHE A 225 -5.63 16.96 -17.32
C PHE A 225 -4.39 16.19 -17.78
N HIS A 226 -3.33 16.89 -18.20
CA HIS A 226 -2.06 16.27 -18.60
C HIS A 226 -1.42 15.47 -17.47
N TYR A 227 -1.31 16.05 -16.27
CA TYR A 227 -0.70 15.35 -15.13
C TYR A 227 -1.57 14.24 -14.58
N LEU A 228 -2.90 14.41 -14.55
CA LEU A 228 -3.80 13.33 -14.17
C LEU A 228 -3.71 12.13 -15.12
N LYS A 229 -3.73 12.40 -16.43
CA LYS A 229 -3.55 11.35 -17.44
C LYS A 229 -2.21 10.62 -17.28
N LYS A 230 -1.11 11.36 -17.09
CA LYS A 230 0.21 10.75 -16.83
C LYS A 230 0.23 9.93 -15.55
N THR A 231 -0.39 10.43 -14.47
CA THR A 231 -0.48 9.72 -13.20
C THR A 231 -1.17 8.38 -13.38
N VAL A 232 -2.30 8.35 -14.09
CA VAL A 232 -3.01 7.09 -14.38
C VAL A 232 -2.14 6.16 -15.24
N VAL A 233 -1.54 6.67 -16.31
CA VAL A 233 -0.73 5.84 -17.24
C VAL A 233 0.46 5.22 -16.53
N TYR A 234 1.19 5.98 -15.73
CA TYR A 234 2.37 5.47 -15.01
C TYR A 234 2.02 4.58 -13.80
N GLY A 235 0.88 4.82 -13.16
CA GLY A 235 0.41 3.98 -12.05
C GLY A 235 -0.31 2.71 -12.49
N PHE A 236 -0.76 2.63 -13.75
CA PHE A 236 -1.59 1.54 -14.25
C PHE A 236 -0.87 0.18 -14.24
N GLY A 237 0.44 0.17 -14.49
CA GLY A 237 1.23 -1.07 -14.47
C GLY A 237 1.22 -1.76 -13.10
N GLU A 238 1.38 -0.97 -12.02
CA GLU A 238 1.35 -1.51 -10.65
C GLU A 238 -0.06 -1.96 -10.26
N PHE A 239 -1.07 -1.20 -10.64
CA PHE A 239 -2.47 -1.60 -10.46
C PHE A 239 -2.80 -2.95 -11.11
N ILE A 240 -2.32 -3.20 -12.32
CA ILE A 240 -2.50 -4.50 -13.00
C ILE A 240 -1.75 -5.62 -12.25
N SER A 241 -0.57 -5.33 -11.70
CA SER A 241 0.18 -6.29 -10.91
C SER A 241 -0.58 -6.74 -9.65
N GLU A 242 -1.22 -5.80 -8.95
CA GLU A 242 -2.08 -6.09 -7.80
C GLU A 242 -3.32 -6.90 -8.19
N LEU A 243 -4.01 -6.52 -9.27
CA LEU A 243 -5.15 -7.29 -9.79
C LEU A 243 -4.76 -8.71 -10.17
N ASN A 244 -3.58 -8.89 -10.76
CA ASN A 244 -3.09 -10.22 -11.15
C ASN A 244 -2.91 -11.12 -9.93
N THR A 245 -2.33 -10.60 -8.84
CA THR A 245 -2.17 -11.35 -7.58
C THR A 245 -3.52 -11.78 -7.00
N ALA A 246 -4.48 -10.86 -6.93
CA ALA A 246 -5.83 -11.17 -6.44
C ALA A 246 -6.54 -12.22 -7.32
N THR A 247 -6.42 -12.10 -8.63
CA THR A 247 -7.00 -13.01 -9.61
C THR A 247 -6.38 -14.42 -9.49
N PHE A 248 -5.07 -14.50 -9.30
CA PHE A 248 -4.36 -15.77 -9.13
C PHE A 248 -4.87 -16.52 -7.90
N VAL A 249 -4.94 -15.87 -6.73
CA VAL A 249 -5.46 -16.47 -5.50
C VAL A 249 -6.90 -16.94 -5.67
N PHE A 250 -7.74 -16.12 -6.31
CA PHE A 250 -9.14 -16.46 -6.57
C PHE A 250 -9.29 -17.71 -7.46
N ILE A 251 -8.55 -17.77 -8.57
CA ILE A 251 -8.58 -18.92 -9.49
C ILE A 251 -8.10 -20.19 -8.80
N PHE A 252 -7.01 -20.11 -8.02
CA PHE A 252 -6.49 -21.25 -7.28
C PHE A 252 -7.47 -21.78 -6.24
N ASN A 253 -8.12 -20.91 -5.49
CA ASN A 253 -9.17 -21.30 -4.54
C ASN A 253 -10.33 -22.04 -5.23
N LEU A 254 -10.82 -21.51 -6.37
CA LEU A 254 -11.85 -22.17 -7.15
C LEU A 254 -11.40 -23.54 -7.67
N PHE A 255 -10.14 -23.64 -8.11
CA PHE A 255 -9.58 -24.90 -8.60
C PHE A 255 -9.51 -25.95 -7.47
N ILE A 256 -9.04 -25.57 -6.29
CA ILE A 256 -8.97 -26.48 -5.13
C ILE A 256 -10.36 -26.97 -4.73
N ILE A 257 -11.33 -26.05 -4.61
CA ILE A 257 -12.71 -26.41 -4.23
C ILE A 257 -13.36 -27.34 -5.28
N LYS A 258 -13.07 -27.13 -6.57
CA LYS A 258 -13.73 -27.88 -7.64
C LYS A 258 -13.09 -29.25 -7.91
N TYR A 259 -11.77 -29.37 -7.77
CA TYR A 259 -11.03 -30.55 -8.24
C TYR A 259 -10.29 -31.32 -7.13
N LEU A 260 -10.16 -30.73 -5.93
CA LEU A 260 -9.50 -31.34 -4.78
C LEU A 260 -10.48 -31.39 -3.59
N SER A 261 -10.09 -32.05 -2.50
CA SER A 261 -10.91 -32.02 -1.28
C SER A 261 -10.66 -30.72 -0.48
N PRO A 262 -11.65 -30.27 0.34
CA PRO A 262 -11.51 -29.07 1.16
C PRO A 262 -10.29 -29.09 2.12
N GLU A 263 -9.78 -30.27 2.47
CA GLU A 263 -8.60 -30.45 3.33
C GLU A 263 -7.34 -29.79 2.73
N TYR A 264 -7.24 -29.74 1.39
CA TYR A 264 -6.12 -29.08 0.70
C TYR A 264 -6.14 -27.55 0.81
N LEU A 265 -7.27 -26.94 1.23
CA LEU A 265 -7.33 -25.50 1.47
C LEU A 265 -6.44 -25.06 2.62
N SER A 266 -6.32 -25.88 3.67
CA SER A 266 -5.42 -25.59 4.81
C SER A 266 -3.94 -25.65 4.40
N ALA A 267 -3.56 -26.67 3.62
CA ALA A 267 -2.22 -26.76 3.06
C ALA A 267 -1.92 -25.57 2.10
N TYR A 268 -2.89 -25.20 1.26
CA TYR A 268 -2.77 -24.05 0.38
C TYR A 268 -2.67 -22.72 1.14
N ALA A 269 -3.33 -22.60 2.30
CA ALA A 269 -3.20 -21.41 3.14
C ALA A 269 -1.75 -21.22 3.63
N VAL A 270 -1.04 -22.27 4.01
CA VAL A 270 0.38 -22.20 4.38
C VAL A 270 1.23 -21.73 3.20
N ILE A 271 0.99 -22.29 2.01
CA ILE A 271 1.68 -21.88 0.78
C ILE A 271 1.40 -20.40 0.49
N ASN A 272 0.17 -19.93 0.69
CA ASN A 272 -0.20 -18.52 0.51
C ASN A 272 0.56 -17.59 1.48
N TYR A 273 0.74 -17.96 2.75
CA TYR A 273 1.53 -17.15 3.68
C TYR A 273 3.00 -17.05 3.26
N MET A 274 3.60 -18.15 2.80
CA MET A 274 4.96 -18.13 2.26
C MET A 274 5.04 -17.26 0.99
N SER A 275 4.06 -17.37 0.11
CA SER A 275 3.94 -16.57 -1.11
C SER A 275 3.75 -15.08 -0.82
N LEU A 276 3.03 -14.72 0.26
CA LEU A 276 2.86 -13.34 0.71
C LEU A 276 4.21 -12.70 1.07
N PHE A 277 5.06 -13.38 1.84
CA PHE A 277 6.40 -12.88 2.16
C PHE A 277 7.30 -12.76 0.94
N ALA A 278 7.23 -13.73 0.01
CA ALA A 278 7.97 -13.67 -1.24
C ALA A 278 7.52 -12.47 -2.09
N SER A 279 6.22 -12.32 -2.30
CA SER A 279 5.62 -11.22 -3.05
C SER A 279 5.95 -9.86 -2.43
N SER A 280 5.84 -9.74 -1.10
CA SER A 280 6.20 -8.51 -0.37
C SER A 280 7.67 -8.15 -0.54
N THR A 281 8.56 -9.16 -0.61
CA THR A 281 9.98 -8.91 -0.88
C THR A 281 10.19 -8.38 -2.30
N PHE A 282 9.54 -8.97 -3.29
CA PHE A 282 9.64 -8.53 -4.69
C PHE A 282 9.04 -7.13 -4.89
N GLN A 283 7.87 -6.87 -4.31
CA GLN A 283 7.28 -5.53 -4.29
C GLN A 283 8.20 -4.52 -3.62
N GLY A 284 8.83 -4.88 -2.50
CA GLY A 284 9.82 -4.04 -1.84
C GLY A 284 10.99 -3.66 -2.73
N VAL A 285 11.49 -4.59 -3.56
CA VAL A 285 12.52 -4.30 -4.57
C VAL A 285 11.99 -3.32 -5.62
N CYS A 286 10.79 -3.55 -6.16
CA CYS A 286 10.16 -2.65 -7.13
C CYS A 286 9.98 -1.24 -6.57
N HIS A 287 9.37 -1.12 -5.38
CA HIS A 287 9.13 0.17 -4.71
C HIS A 287 10.42 0.89 -4.30
N GLY A 288 11.50 0.15 -4.04
CA GLY A 288 12.80 0.74 -3.75
C GLY A 288 13.57 1.19 -4.99
N THR A 289 13.36 0.53 -6.14
CA THR A 289 14.07 0.87 -7.38
C THR A 289 13.37 1.95 -8.20
N LEU A 290 12.06 2.04 -8.13
CA LEU A 290 11.26 2.98 -8.92
C LEU A 290 11.68 4.46 -8.74
N PRO A 291 11.95 4.97 -7.51
CA PRO A 291 12.47 6.33 -7.33
C PRO A 291 13.79 6.59 -8.05
N LEU A 292 14.69 5.60 -8.04
CA LEU A 292 15.98 5.70 -8.71
C LEU A 292 15.84 5.66 -10.23
N LEU A 293 14.98 4.74 -10.74
CA LEU A 293 14.74 4.59 -12.16
C LEU A 293 14.09 5.84 -12.75
N SER A 294 13.07 6.39 -12.09
CA SER A 294 12.42 7.62 -12.55
C SER A 294 13.38 8.81 -12.55
N TYR A 295 14.22 8.94 -11.53
CA TYR A 295 15.25 9.97 -11.46
C TYR A 295 16.28 9.85 -12.59
N TYR A 296 16.89 8.66 -12.78
CA TYR A 296 17.90 8.45 -13.80
C TYR A 296 17.33 8.46 -15.23
N HIS A 297 16.07 8.13 -15.40
CA HIS A 297 15.37 8.34 -16.67
C HIS A 297 15.24 9.84 -16.97
N GLY A 298 14.86 10.65 -15.97
CA GLY A 298 14.74 12.09 -16.11
C GLY A 298 16.08 12.79 -16.38
N SER A 299 17.18 12.33 -15.78
CA SER A 299 18.53 12.86 -16.00
C SER A 299 19.21 12.31 -17.27
N GLU A 300 18.50 11.51 -18.06
CA GLU A 300 19.01 10.85 -19.31
C GLU A 300 20.22 9.94 -19.08
N GLU A 301 20.48 9.53 -17.84
CA GLU A 301 21.58 8.63 -17.47
C GLU A 301 21.20 7.14 -17.70
N ARG A 302 21.02 6.80 -18.96
CA ARG A 302 20.53 5.47 -19.40
C ARG A 302 21.36 4.30 -18.85
N ASP A 303 22.68 4.43 -18.82
CA ASP A 303 23.57 3.37 -18.31
C ASP A 303 23.32 3.06 -16.82
N LYS A 304 23.04 4.09 -16.01
CA LYS A 304 22.69 3.91 -14.60
C LYS A 304 21.33 3.23 -14.45
N SER A 305 20.34 3.61 -15.26
CA SER A 305 19.02 2.96 -15.28
C SER A 305 19.15 1.47 -15.62
N ILE A 306 19.89 1.12 -16.69
CA ILE A 306 20.13 -0.28 -17.08
C ILE A 306 20.85 -1.05 -15.95
N LYS A 307 21.84 -0.42 -15.32
CA LYS A 307 22.58 -1.06 -14.21
C LYS A 307 21.68 -1.31 -12.99
N ILE A 308 20.77 -0.38 -12.65
CA ILE A 308 19.78 -0.57 -11.56
C ILE A 308 18.84 -1.73 -11.88
N ILE A 309 18.31 -1.79 -13.11
CA ILE A 309 17.44 -2.88 -13.56
C ILE A 309 18.17 -4.22 -13.44
N ARG A 310 19.41 -4.30 -13.93
CA ARG A 310 20.22 -5.51 -13.83
C ARG A 310 20.48 -5.92 -12.37
N MET A 311 20.79 -4.95 -11.50
CA MET A 311 20.98 -5.21 -10.07
C MET A 311 19.69 -5.72 -9.42
N SER A 312 18.54 -5.18 -9.78
CA SER A 312 17.24 -5.63 -9.30
C SER A 312 16.96 -7.08 -9.68
N PHE A 313 17.18 -7.44 -10.94
CA PHE A 313 17.01 -8.83 -11.40
C PHE A 313 17.95 -9.81 -10.68
N ILE A 314 19.23 -9.47 -10.55
CA ILE A 314 20.21 -10.31 -9.84
C ILE A 314 19.80 -10.46 -8.36
N PHE A 315 19.40 -9.37 -7.71
CA PHE A 315 19.01 -9.37 -6.31
C PHE A 315 17.74 -10.21 -6.07
N VAL A 316 16.71 -10.03 -6.92
CA VAL A 316 15.49 -10.83 -6.88
C VAL A 316 15.78 -12.30 -7.12
N PHE A 317 16.64 -12.64 -8.09
CA PHE A 317 17.04 -14.02 -8.37
C PHE A 317 17.72 -14.67 -7.14
N ILE A 318 18.67 -13.97 -6.53
CA ILE A 318 19.38 -14.50 -5.33
C ILE A 318 18.37 -14.73 -4.19
N ILE A 319 17.48 -13.76 -3.92
CA ILE A 319 16.47 -13.91 -2.87
C ILE A 319 15.52 -15.07 -3.20
N SER A 320 15.08 -15.22 -4.43
CA SER A 320 14.20 -16.32 -4.86
C SER A 320 14.84 -17.69 -4.60
N VAL A 321 16.13 -17.85 -4.90
CA VAL A 321 16.87 -19.08 -4.63
C VAL A 321 16.96 -19.35 -3.13
N ILE A 322 17.23 -18.33 -2.31
CA ILE A 322 17.28 -18.46 -0.85
C ILE A 322 15.90 -18.85 -0.31
N MET A 323 14.84 -18.18 -0.74
CA MET A 323 13.48 -18.48 -0.28
C MET A 323 13.04 -19.88 -0.71
N TYR A 324 13.38 -20.30 -1.93
CA TYR A 324 13.12 -21.65 -2.39
C TYR A 324 13.86 -22.70 -1.55
N ALA A 325 15.13 -22.46 -1.23
CA ALA A 325 15.91 -23.36 -0.38
C ALA A 325 15.30 -23.47 1.03
N ILE A 326 14.91 -22.34 1.63
CA ILE A 326 14.23 -22.33 2.94
C ILE A 326 12.92 -23.13 2.89
N ALA A 327 12.11 -22.93 1.84
CA ALA A 327 10.85 -23.65 1.66
C ALA A 327 11.08 -25.16 1.48
N TYR A 328 12.08 -25.54 0.66
CA TYR A 328 12.38 -26.94 0.38
C TYR A 328 12.89 -27.70 1.60
N PHE A 329 13.86 -27.14 2.32
CA PHE A 329 14.41 -27.77 3.51
C PHE A 329 13.51 -27.62 4.75
N GLY A 330 12.65 -26.61 4.81
CA GLY A 330 11.68 -26.42 5.88
C GLY A 330 10.40 -27.25 5.73
N ALA A 331 10.14 -27.82 4.55
CA ALA A 331 8.95 -28.64 4.33
C ALA A 331 9.04 -30.05 4.98
N GLU A 332 10.25 -30.48 5.37
CA GLU A 332 10.49 -31.77 6.03
C GLU A 332 10.43 -31.69 7.56
N THR A 333 10.36 -30.48 8.14
CA THR A 333 10.25 -30.22 9.58
C THR A 333 8.83 -29.81 9.97
#